data_14da6410e816e37d4862d86188af02b7
#
_entry.id   14da6410e816e37d4862d86188af02b7
#
_cell.length_a   1.000
_cell.length_b   1.000
_cell.length_c   1.000
_cell.angle_alpha   90.00
_cell.angle_beta   90.00
_cell.angle_gamma   90.00
#
_symmetry.space_group_name_H-M   'P 1'
#
loop_
_entity.id
_entity.type
_entity.pdbx_description
1 polymer ?
#
loop_
_entity_poly.entity_id
_entity_poly.type
_entity_poly.pdbx_seq_one_letter_code
_entity_poly.pdbx_strand_id
1 'polypeptide(L)'
;MYKISKSTHLLSLVLIAIGLISTVYAFINDSHAAWTSLIFNNYFFLGISIFAVFFVALQHVAEAGWSTVIKRVPEAIMTFLPYACAVMIFIVVAAMLHWNHIYHWMEEGIMTEGAPNYDKIIAGKEAYLNPIFFLVRSIIYVVVWIYCAKKLRDISLQGDLEGGIGENSYNKGITVSAWFIVFFAVSSSMASWDWIMSIDTHWFSTLFGWYIFSEWSAIGFTTILLFCLFLKKQGYLQDLNDSIIHDLGKWVFAFSVVWTYMWFSQFMLIWYANIPEEVTYFMERIELSNYRFLFWFSAAINFVVPTIVLMSRDAKRNTNFLIVASVVILIGHWINSYLLFAPGTLHDHGHLGLTDLGMGLGFLGLFFYVVFRSLTKRPLSVKHHPFLDESKHLHT
;
A
#
# COMPACT_ATOMS: atom_id res chain seq x y z
N MET A 1 23.83 6.52 -13.00
CA MET A 1 23.23 6.80 -11.66
C MET A 1 22.27 7.97 -11.78
N TYR A 2 21.13 7.91 -11.13
CA TYR A 2 20.19 9.02 -11.05
C TYR A 2 20.80 10.19 -10.26
N LYS A 3 20.57 11.41 -10.73
CA LYS A 3 20.95 12.62 -10.00
C LYS A 3 19.67 13.36 -9.62
N ILE A 4 19.44 13.52 -8.30
CA ILE A 4 18.29 14.29 -7.83
C ILE A 4 18.44 15.74 -8.25
N SER A 5 17.42 16.30 -8.91
CA SER A 5 17.40 17.74 -9.20
C SER A 5 17.21 18.55 -7.92
N LYS A 6 17.73 19.76 -7.87
CA LYS A 6 17.53 20.66 -6.71
C LYS A 6 16.04 20.90 -6.45
N SER A 7 15.23 21.02 -7.50
CA SER A 7 13.78 21.22 -7.39
C SER A 7 13.08 19.98 -6.79
N THR A 8 13.42 18.77 -7.20
CA THR A 8 12.84 17.54 -6.63
C THR A 8 13.21 17.39 -5.16
N HIS A 9 14.44 17.68 -4.78
CA HIS A 9 14.89 17.62 -3.39
C HIS A 9 14.15 18.68 -2.54
N LEU A 10 14.08 19.93 -3.02
CA LEU A 10 13.37 21.01 -2.34
C LEU A 10 11.87 20.69 -2.19
N LEU A 11 11.23 20.18 -3.25
CA LEU A 11 9.83 19.76 -3.20
C LEU A 11 9.60 18.72 -2.10
N SER A 12 10.45 17.69 -2.02
CA SER A 12 10.34 16.67 -0.98
C SER A 12 10.42 17.27 0.43
N LEU A 13 11.35 18.21 0.67
CA LEU A 13 11.52 18.86 1.97
C LEU A 13 10.32 19.77 2.32
N VAL A 14 9.80 20.51 1.35
CA VAL A 14 8.61 21.36 1.54
C VAL A 14 7.39 20.50 1.89
N LEU A 15 7.18 19.40 1.19
CA LEU A 15 6.08 18.49 1.49
C LEU A 15 6.22 17.85 2.88
N ILE A 16 7.43 17.47 3.30
CA ILE A 16 7.69 16.99 4.66
C ILE A 16 7.36 18.08 5.69
N ALA A 17 7.78 19.33 5.46
CA ALA A 17 7.50 20.44 6.37
C ALA A 17 5.98 20.70 6.50
N ILE A 18 5.23 20.68 5.38
CA ILE A 18 3.76 20.78 5.39
C ILE A 18 3.17 19.66 6.23
N GLY A 19 3.63 18.41 6.02
CA GLY A 19 3.16 17.25 6.78
C GLY A 19 3.42 17.38 8.28
N LEU A 20 4.61 17.79 8.68
CA LEU A 20 4.94 18.00 10.09
C LEU A 20 4.06 19.08 10.74
N ILE A 21 3.87 20.21 10.06
CA ILE A 21 3.01 21.30 10.55
C ILE A 21 1.57 20.80 10.68
N SER A 22 1.05 20.10 9.67
CA SER A 22 -0.32 19.55 9.70
C SER A 22 -0.48 18.50 10.80
N THR A 23 0.54 17.66 11.03
CA THR A 23 0.52 16.68 12.12
C THR A 23 0.45 17.35 13.49
N VAL A 24 1.34 18.32 13.74
CA VAL A 24 1.34 19.06 15.02
C VAL A 24 0.02 19.80 15.21
N TYR A 25 -0.48 20.48 14.18
CA TYR A 25 -1.76 21.18 14.23
C TYR A 25 -2.94 20.24 14.54
N ALA A 26 -2.98 19.06 13.89
CA ALA A 26 -4.04 18.08 14.09
C ALA A 26 -4.03 17.54 15.53
N PHE A 27 -2.87 17.16 16.08
CA PHE A 27 -2.76 16.66 17.46
C PHE A 27 -3.12 17.70 18.53
N ILE A 28 -2.92 18.99 18.25
CA ILE A 28 -3.32 20.07 19.18
C ILE A 28 -4.82 20.28 19.16
N ASN A 29 -5.49 20.19 18.00
CA ASN A 29 -6.90 20.52 17.86
C ASN A 29 -7.83 19.32 18.07
N ASP A 30 -7.50 18.17 17.49
CA ASP A 30 -8.29 16.94 17.58
C ASP A 30 -7.36 15.71 17.50
N SER A 31 -6.97 15.23 18.65
CA SER A 31 -6.08 14.07 18.76
C SER A 31 -6.70 12.80 18.16
N HIS A 32 -8.01 12.62 18.22
CA HIS A 32 -8.70 11.44 17.69
C HIS A 32 -8.62 11.40 16.16
N ALA A 33 -8.99 12.49 15.50
CA ALA A 33 -8.86 12.63 14.06
C ALA A 33 -7.40 12.57 13.61
N ALA A 34 -6.45 13.09 14.41
CA ALA A 34 -5.02 13.04 14.12
C ALA A 34 -4.48 11.61 14.06
N TRP A 35 -4.84 10.73 14.99
CA TRP A 35 -4.44 9.33 14.98
C TRP A 35 -5.03 8.57 13.80
N THR A 36 -6.30 8.82 13.47
CA THR A 36 -6.96 8.26 12.29
C THR A 36 -6.28 8.72 11.01
N SER A 37 -5.94 10.00 10.92
CA SER A 37 -5.19 10.55 9.79
C SER A 37 -3.80 9.92 9.65
N LEU A 38 -3.10 9.72 10.76
CA LEU A 38 -1.78 9.10 10.77
C LEU A 38 -1.82 7.65 10.28
N ILE A 39 -2.79 6.84 10.74
CA ILE A 39 -2.85 5.42 10.38
C ILE A 39 -3.22 5.22 8.92
N PHE A 40 -4.25 5.90 8.37
CA PHE A 40 -4.66 5.66 6.98
C PHE A 40 -3.63 6.18 5.97
N ASN A 41 -2.99 7.33 6.25
CA ASN A 41 -1.92 7.83 5.40
C ASN A 41 -0.70 6.89 5.43
N ASN A 42 -0.30 6.43 6.62
CA ASN A 42 0.77 5.44 6.73
C ASN A 42 0.45 4.14 6.00
N TYR A 43 -0.78 3.62 6.16
CA TYR A 43 -1.26 2.41 5.50
C TYR A 43 -1.16 2.50 3.97
N PHE A 44 -1.54 3.63 3.38
CA PHE A 44 -1.45 3.84 1.94
C PHE A 44 -0.01 3.68 1.41
N PHE A 45 0.97 4.33 2.04
CA PHE A 45 2.36 4.24 1.63
C PHE A 45 3.03 2.92 2.03
N LEU A 46 2.58 2.28 3.11
CA LEU A 46 2.97 0.92 3.47
C LEU A 46 2.54 -0.06 2.38
N GLY A 47 1.30 0.03 1.91
CA GLY A 47 0.78 -0.79 0.83
C GLY A 47 1.59 -0.68 -0.46
N ILE A 48 1.95 0.53 -0.89
CA ILE A 48 2.84 0.76 -2.04
C ILE A 48 4.19 0.05 -1.83
N SER A 49 4.75 0.18 -0.64
CA SER A 49 6.11 -0.29 -0.35
C SER A 49 6.18 -1.81 -0.22
N ILE A 50 5.21 -2.44 0.44
CA ILE A 50 5.15 -3.90 0.57
C ILE A 50 4.80 -4.56 -0.76
N PHE A 51 3.93 -3.93 -1.56
CA PHE A 51 3.66 -4.40 -2.91
C PHE A 51 4.92 -4.39 -3.78
N ALA A 52 5.79 -3.40 -3.65
CA ALA A 52 7.05 -3.38 -4.40
C ALA A 52 7.96 -4.57 -4.04
N VAL A 53 7.96 -5.04 -2.78
CA VAL A 53 8.65 -6.29 -2.39
C VAL A 53 7.99 -7.50 -3.05
N PHE A 54 6.65 -7.57 -2.98
CA PHE A 54 5.89 -8.64 -3.62
C PHE A 54 6.11 -8.68 -5.13
N PHE A 55 6.10 -7.54 -5.80
CA PHE A 55 6.40 -7.45 -7.22
C PHE A 55 7.77 -8.04 -7.57
N VAL A 56 8.83 -7.63 -6.86
CA VAL A 56 10.19 -8.16 -7.08
C VAL A 56 10.23 -9.66 -6.83
N ALA A 57 9.61 -10.14 -5.76
CA ALA A 57 9.57 -11.56 -5.44
C ALA A 57 8.78 -12.37 -6.48
N LEU A 58 7.65 -11.85 -6.94
CA LEU A 58 6.83 -12.49 -7.98
C LEU A 58 7.60 -12.66 -9.29
N GLN A 59 8.34 -11.60 -9.72
CA GLN A 59 9.14 -11.68 -10.95
C GLN A 59 10.23 -12.75 -10.86
N HIS A 60 10.86 -12.94 -9.68
CA HIS A 60 11.85 -13.99 -9.51
C HIS A 60 11.22 -15.39 -9.57
N VAL A 61 10.11 -15.63 -8.87
CA VAL A 61 9.46 -16.95 -8.82
C VAL A 61 8.79 -17.32 -10.14
N ALA A 62 8.25 -16.33 -10.84
CA ALA A 62 7.66 -16.53 -12.16
C ALA A 62 8.72 -16.58 -13.29
N GLU A 63 10.01 -16.42 -12.96
CA GLU A 63 11.11 -16.33 -13.93
C GLU A 63 10.81 -15.34 -15.06
N ALA A 64 10.18 -14.19 -14.71
CA ALA A 64 9.65 -13.24 -15.66
C ALA A 64 10.73 -12.25 -16.13
N GLY A 65 11.11 -12.35 -17.40
CA GLY A 65 12.13 -11.49 -17.99
C GLY A 65 11.70 -10.06 -18.29
N TRP A 66 10.41 -9.84 -18.62
CA TRP A 66 9.90 -8.56 -19.13
C TRP A 66 10.21 -7.33 -18.25
N SER A 67 10.25 -7.50 -16.94
CA SER A 67 10.39 -6.42 -15.95
C SER A 67 11.85 -6.11 -15.58
N THR A 68 12.83 -6.82 -16.12
CA THR A 68 14.24 -6.71 -15.70
C THR A 68 14.80 -5.31 -15.89
N VAL A 69 14.44 -4.60 -16.96
CA VAL A 69 14.87 -3.21 -17.23
C VAL A 69 14.39 -2.24 -16.16
N ILE A 70 13.22 -2.47 -15.56
CA ILE A 70 12.63 -1.58 -14.54
C ILE A 70 12.91 -2.02 -13.11
N LYS A 71 13.60 -3.15 -12.90
CA LYS A 71 13.80 -3.81 -11.58
C LYS A 71 14.28 -2.87 -10.48
N ARG A 72 15.13 -1.88 -10.81
CA ARG A 72 15.65 -0.91 -9.85
C ARG A 72 14.60 0.05 -9.30
N VAL A 73 13.48 0.23 -9.99
CA VAL A 73 12.40 1.12 -9.55
C VAL A 73 11.65 0.51 -8.36
N PRO A 74 11.06 -0.71 -8.43
CA PRO A 74 10.44 -1.32 -7.25
C PRO A 74 11.46 -1.59 -6.13
N GLU A 75 12.73 -1.92 -6.44
CA GLU A 75 13.79 -2.03 -5.43
C GLU A 75 14.09 -0.72 -4.69
N ALA A 76 13.86 0.42 -5.32
CA ALA A 76 13.96 1.71 -4.64
C ALA A 76 12.71 2.01 -3.80
N ILE A 77 11.51 1.70 -4.30
CA ILE A 77 10.24 1.90 -3.61
C ILE A 77 10.19 1.10 -2.29
N MET A 78 10.61 -0.18 -2.32
CA MET A 78 10.62 -1.01 -1.10
C MET A 78 11.55 -0.50 0.00
N THR A 79 12.47 0.45 -0.29
CA THR A 79 13.31 1.06 0.76
C THR A 79 12.52 1.96 1.70
N PHE A 80 11.30 2.33 1.37
CA PHE A 80 10.41 3.08 2.27
C PHE A 80 9.74 2.16 3.32
N LEU A 81 9.63 0.87 3.06
CA LEU A 81 8.94 -0.09 3.93
C LEU A 81 9.36 -0.01 5.41
N PRO A 82 10.65 0.07 5.79
CA PRO A 82 11.04 0.18 7.20
C PRO A 82 10.46 1.41 7.91
N TYR A 83 10.30 2.53 7.20
CA TYR A 83 9.75 3.76 7.77
C TYR A 83 8.24 3.62 8.02
N ALA A 84 7.50 3.12 7.02
CA ALA A 84 6.07 2.86 7.18
C ALA A 84 5.79 1.82 8.28
N CYS A 85 6.59 0.75 8.33
CA CYS A 85 6.50 -0.25 9.39
C CYS A 85 6.80 0.32 10.78
N ALA A 86 7.78 1.20 10.92
CA ALA A 86 8.09 1.85 12.20
C ALA A 86 6.92 2.71 12.70
N VAL A 87 6.27 3.46 11.80
CA VAL A 87 5.08 4.24 12.14
C VAL A 87 3.92 3.31 12.53
N MET A 88 3.71 2.19 11.83
CA MET A 88 2.65 1.23 12.17
C MET A 88 2.87 0.62 13.56
N ILE A 89 4.08 0.18 13.88
CA ILE A 89 4.38 -0.36 15.22
C ILE A 89 4.22 0.73 16.28
N PHE A 90 4.62 1.98 15.99
CA PHE A 90 4.39 3.10 16.90
C PHE A 90 2.90 3.29 17.20
N ILE A 91 2.02 3.23 16.20
CA ILE A 91 0.56 3.34 16.38
C ILE A 91 0.01 2.19 17.23
N VAL A 92 0.46 0.95 16.98
CA VAL A 92 0.06 -0.23 17.75
C VAL A 92 0.50 -0.11 19.22
N VAL A 93 1.73 0.31 19.47
CA VAL A 93 2.23 0.53 20.84
C VAL A 93 1.48 1.68 21.53
N ALA A 94 1.19 2.76 20.81
CA ALA A 94 0.40 3.88 21.32
C ALA A 94 -1.03 3.45 21.71
N ALA A 95 -1.64 2.54 20.96
CA ALA A 95 -2.95 1.96 21.31
C ALA A 95 -2.87 1.12 22.59
N MET A 96 -1.84 0.29 22.74
CA MET A 96 -1.62 -0.50 23.96
C MET A 96 -1.35 0.37 25.21
N LEU A 97 -0.80 1.57 25.02
CA LEU A 97 -0.56 2.55 26.08
C LEU A 97 -1.77 3.49 26.31
N HIS A 98 -2.89 3.23 25.62
CA HIS A 98 -4.10 4.06 25.66
C HIS A 98 -3.88 5.53 25.25
N TRP A 99 -2.86 5.79 24.39
CA TRP A 99 -2.63 7.13 23.84
C TRP A 99 -3.55 7.42 22.65
N ASN A 100 -4.08 6.37 22.00
CA ASN A 100 -5.13 6.46 21.00
C ASN A 100 -6.23 5.42 21.27
N HIS A 101 -7.41 5.64 20.67
CA HIS A 101 -8.59 4.79 20.82
C HIS A 101 -9.01 4.17 19.46
N ILE A 102 -8.05 3.92 18.57
CA ILE A 102 -8.33 3.34 17.24
C ILE A 102 -8.95 1.95 17.38
N TYR A 103 -8.45 1.17 18.35
CA TYR A 103 -8.89 -0.21 18.58
C TYR A 103 -9.78 -0.27 19.82
N HIS A 104 -11.10 -0.16 19.63
CA HIS A 104 -12.09 -0.19 20.71
C HIS A 104 -11.99 -1.43 21.62
N TRP A 105 -11.60 -2.58 21.05
CA TRP A 105 -11.44 -3.82 21.82
C TRP A 105 -10.26 -3.79 22.82
N MET A 106 -9.40 -2.77 22.79
CA MET A 106 -8.33 -2.56 23.78
C MET A 106 -8.79 -1.75 25.01
N GLU A 107 -10.04 -1.30 25.06
CA GLU A 107 -10.54 -0.53 26.19
C GLU A 107 -10.61 -1.38 27.46
N GLU A 108 -10.28 -0.76 28.60
CA GLU A 108 -10.33 -1.43 29.89
C GLU A 108 -11.77 -1.85 30.24
N GLY A 109 -11.93 -3.10 30.69
CA GLY A 109 -13.22 -3.64 31.10
C GLY A 109 -14.08 -4.25 30.00
N ILE A 110 -13.82 -3.98 28.71
CA ILE A 110 -14.66 -4.43 27.59
C ILE A 110 -14.79 -5.97 27.49
N MET A 111 -13.77 -6.71 27.94
CA MET A 111 -13.74 -8.18 27.98
C MET A 111 -14.01 -8.75 29.37
N THR A 112 -14.23 -7.89 30.40
CA THR A 112 -14.37 -8.33 31.80
C THR A 112 -15.84 -8.43 32.17
N GLU A 113 -16.34 -9.64 32.51
CA GLU A 113 -17.71 -9.85 32.95
C GLU A 113 -18.02 -9.00 34.18
N GLY A 114 -19.14 -8.26 34.12
CA GLY A 114 -19.58 -7.37 35.17
C GLY A 114 -19.09 -5.92 35.07
N ALA A 115 -18.21 -5.61 34.10
CA ALA A 115 -17.86 -4.22 33.82
C ALA A 115 -19.00 -3.50 33.08
N PRO A 116 -19.16 -2.18 33.26
CA PRO A 116 -20.25 -1.40 32.63
C PRO A 116 -20.21 -1.44 31.08
N ASN A 117 -19.03 -1.59 30.51
CA ASN A 117 -18.78 -1.64 29.06
C ASN A 117 -18.51 -3.05 28.53
N TYR A 118 -18.88 -4.10 29.32
CA TYR A 118 -18.67 -5.49 28.90
C TYR A 118 -19.38 -5.82 27.59
N ASP A 119 -18.62 -6.34 26.62
CA ASP A 119 -19.12 -6.82 25.34
C ASP A 119 -18.82 -8.31 25.17
N LYS A 120 -19.87 -9.12 25.15
CA LYS A 120 -19.78 -10.58 25.04
C LYS A 120 -19.16 -11.05 23.72
N ILE A 121 -19.38 -10.31 22.60
CA ILE A 121 -18.85 -10.67 21.28
C ILE A 121 -17.35 -10.41 21.23
N ILE A 122 -16.91 -9.27 21.77
CA ILE A 122 -15.49 -8.92 21.87
C ILE A 122 -14.77 -9.87 22.83
N ALA A 123 -15.35 -10.16 23.99
CA ALA A 123 -14.79 -11.12 24.94
C ALA A 123 -14.63 -12.53 24.33
N GLY A 124 -15.55 -12.96 23.47
CA GLY A 124 -15.43 -14.22 22.73
C GLY A 124 -14.26 -14.27 21.74
N LYS A 125 -13.65 -13.14 21.40
CA LYS A 125 -12.48 -13.01 20.51
C LYS A 125 -11.16 -12.78 21.28
N GLU A 126 -11.15 -12.79 22.61
CA GLU A 126 -9.99 -12.49 23.46
C GLU A 126 -8.76 -13.36 23.12
N ALA A 127 -8.97 -14.62 22.75
CA ALA A 127 -7.89 -15.53 22.36
C ALA A 127 -7.07 -15.00 21.17
N TYR A 128 -7.68 -14.24 20.29
CA TYR A 128 -7.03 -13.64 19.12
C TYR A 128 -6.79 -12.14 19.28
N LEU A 129 -7.78 -11.39 19.77
CA LEU A 129 -7.74 -9.94 19.99
C LEU A 129 -7.29 -9.65 21.42
N ASN A 130 -6.03 -9.86 21.72
CA ASN A 130 -5.41 -9.37 22.96
C ASN A 130 -4.16 -8.54 22.61
N PRO A 131 -3.87 -7.47 23.40
CA PRO A 131 -2.84 -6.49 23.05
C PRO A 131 -1.44 -7.11 22.83
N ILE A 132 -1.05 -8.04 23.69
CA ILE A 132 0.30 -8.67 23.60
C ILE A 132 0.42 -9.50 22.33
N PHE A 133 -0.55 -10.38 22.07
CA PHE A 133 -0.52 -11.23 20.86
C PHE A 133 -0.65 -10.43 19.57
N PHE A 134 -1.43 -9.35 19.57
CA PHE A 134 -1.55 -8.40 18.48
C PHE A 134 -0.21 -7.72 18.16
N LEU A 135 0.51 -7.24 19.19
CA LEU A 135 1.84 -6.66 19.02
C LEU A 135 2.85 -7.68 18.49
N VAL A 136 2.86 -8.90 19.06
CA VAL A 136 3.78 -9.96 18.62
C VAL A 136 3.56 -10.31 17.14
N ARG A 137 2.30 -10.47 16.70
CA ARG A 137 1.99 -10.71 15.29
C ARG A 137 2.46 -9.55 14.42
N SER A 138 2.15 -8.32 14.81
CA SER A 138 2.57 -7.12 14.07
C SER A 138 4.10 -7.02 13.93
N ILE A 139 4.85 -7.35 14.98
CA ILE A 139 6.32 -7.38 14.93
C ILE A 139 6.80 -8.48 13.97
N ILE A 140 6.20 -9.67 14.00
CA ILE A 140 6.58 -10.77 13.11
C ILE A 140 6.39 -10.35 11.63
N TYR A 141 5.24 -9.76 11.28
CA TYR A 141 4.99 -9.29 9.91
C TYR A 141 6.06 -8.30 9.47
N VAL A 142 6.29 -7.28 10.27
CA VAL A 142 7.22 -6.17 9.99
C VAL A 142 8.66 -6.66 9.85
N VAL A 143 9.12 -7.49 10.79
CA VAL A 143 10.50 -8.02 10.79
C VAL A 143 10.77 -8.87 9.56
N VAL A 144 9.85 -9.80 9.23
CA VAL A 144 10.04 -10.68 8.07
C VAL A 144 9.94 -9.90 6.76
N TRP A 145 8.99 -8.96 6.64
CA TRP A 145 8.86 -8.12 5.44
C TRP A 145 10.11 -7.28 5.20
N ILE A 146 10.62 -6.60 6.23
CA ILE A 146 11.84 -5.78 6.12
C ILE A 146 13.07 -6.66 5.84
N TYR A 147 13.18 -7.81 6.48
CA TYR A 147 14.28 -8.73 6.24
C TYR A 147 14.32 -9.20 4.79
N CYS A 148 13.19 -9.69 4.27
CA CYS A 148 13.08 -10.14 2.89
C CYS A 148 13.32 -9.02 1.88
N ALA A 149 12.78 -7.82 2.12
CA ALA A 149 13.02 -6.65 1.28
C ALA A 149 14.51 -6.30 1.17
N LYS A 150 15.20 -6.24 2.31
CA LYS A 150 16.66 -6.00 2.36
C LYS A 150 17.43 -7.12 1.65
N LYS A 151 17.10 -8.38 1.96
CA LYS A 151 17.79 -9.54 1.42
C LYS A 151 17.67 -9.63 -0.11
N LEU A 152 16.46 -9.44 -0.66
CA LEU A 152 16.22 -9.43 -2.11
C LEU A 152 17.01 -8.31 -2.80
N ARG A 153 17.04 -7.13 -2.19
CA ARG A 153 17.81 -6.02 -2.73
C ARG A 153 19.32 -6.28 -2.70
N ASP A 154 19.84 -6.82 -1.60
CA ASP A 154 21.27 -7.13 -1.46
C ASP A 154 21.70 -8.20 -2.47
N ILE A 155 20.89 -9.25 -2.64
CA ILE A 155 21.13 -10.29 -3.67
C ILE A 155 21.14 -9.67 -5.07
N SER A 156 20.20 -8.80 -5.39
CA SER A 156 20.15 -8.13 -6.69
C SER A 156 21.37 -7.24 -6.93
N LEU A 157 21.89 -6.57 -5.89
CA LEU A 157 23.10 -5.76 -6.00
C LEU A 157 24.37 -6.60 -6.10
N GLN A 158 24.41 -7.76 -5.43
CA GLN A 158 25.51 -8.71 -5.56
C GLN A 158 25.61 -9.28 -6.98
N GLY A 159 24.46 -9.58 -7.62
CA GLY A 159 24.41 -10.02 -9.00
C GLY A 159 25.08 -9.06 -9.98
N ASP A 160 25.00 -7.75 -9.75
CA ASP A 160 25.71 -6.75 -10.59
C ASP A 160 27.24 -6.80 -10.45
N LEU A 161 27.76 -7.40 -9.37
CA LEU A 161 29.20 -7.55 -9.11
C LEU A 161 29.75 -8.92 -9.52
N GLU A 162 28.86 -9.90 -9.74
CA GLU A 162 29.24 -11.22 -10.21
C GLU A 162 29.72 -11.16 -11.68
N GLY A 163 30.70 -11.99 -12.01
CA GLY A 163 31.09 -12.21 -13.42
C GLY A 163 30.06 -13.07 -14.15
N GLY A 164 29.91 -12.88 -15.45
CA GLY A 164 28.96 -13.63 -16.27
C GLY A 164 27.53 -13.09 -16.19
N ILE A 165 26.52 -13.99 -16.20
CA ILE A 165 25.09 -13.64 -16.25
C ILE A 165 24.41 -13.53 -14.88
N GLY A 166 25.17 -13.57 -13.79
CA GLY A 166 24.61 -13.42 -12.43
C GLY A 166 23.65 -14.53 -11.99
N GLU A 167 23.76 -15.73 -12.55
CA GLU A 167 22.85 -16.86 -12.32
C GLU A 167 22.80 -17.31 -10.87
N ASN A 168 23.94 -17.34 -10.17
CA ASN A 168 23.99 -17.75 -8.76
C ASN A 168 23.21 -16.80 -7.85
N SER A 169 23.36 -15.48 -8.03
CA SER A 169 22.57 -14.49 -7.30
C SER A 169 21.10 -14.57 -7.68
N TYR A 170 20.76 -14.83 -8.93
CA TYR A 170 19.38 -14.98 -9.37
C TYR A 170 18.70 -16.18 -8.68
N ASN A 171 19.33 -17.35 -8.65
CA ASN A 171 18.81 -18.56 -7.98
C ASN A 171 18.62 -18.36 -6.47
N LYS A 172 19.54 -17.66 -5.80
CA LYS A 172 19.35 -17.22 -4.39
C LYS A 172 18.14 -16.30 -4.26
N GLY A 173 17.94 -15.40 -5.22
CA GLY A 173 16.77 -14.52 -5.30
C GLY A 173 15.46 -15.31 -5.38
N ILE A 174 15.37 -16.35 -6.23
CA ILE A 174 14.20 -17.22 -6.35
C ILE A 174 13.88 -17.87 -4.99
N THR A 175 14.87 -18.42 -4.31
CA THR A 175 14.68 -19.10 -3.02
C THR A 175 14.09 -18.15 -1.96
N VAL A 176 14.68 -16.95 -1.80
CA VAL A 176 14.18 -15.95 -0.84
C VAL A 176 12.79 -15.46 -1.23
N SER A 177 12.54 -15.28 -2.53
CA SER A 177 11.25 -14.85 -3.06
C SER A 177 10.16 -15.87 -2.82
N ALA A 178 10.43 -17.17 -3.00
CA ALA A 178 9.47 -18.24 -2.75
C ALA A 178 9.04 -18.26 -1.27
N TRP A 179 10.00 -18.21 -0.34
CA TRP A 179 9.71 -18.11 1.08
C TRP A 179 8.90 -16.84 1.43
N PHE A 180 9.28 -15.69 0.85
CA PHE A 180 8.56 -14.45 1.07
C PHE A 180 7.12 -14.52 0.58
N ILE A 181 6.87 -15.05 -0.63
CA ILE A 181 5.50 -15.11 -1.20
C ILE A 181 4.59 -15.98 -0.34
N VAL A 182 5.06 -17.15 0.13
CA VAL A 182 4.26 -18.00 1.03
C VAL A 182 3.96 -17.27 2.33
N PHE A 183 4.95 -16.66 2.96
CA PHE A 183 4.77 -15.89 4.18
C PHE A 183 3.86 -14.68 3.96
N PHE A 184 4.05 -13.96 2.86
CA PHE A 184 3.28 -12.76 2.52
C PHE A 184 1.81 -13.08 2.26
N ALA A 185 1.49 -14.17 1.59
CA ALA A 185 0.10 -14.58 1.33
C ALA A 185 -0.70 -14.73 2.64
N VAL A 186 -0.09 -15.31 3.68
CA VAL A 186 -0.73 -15.44 4.99
C VAL A 186 -0.68 -14.13 5.75
N SER A 187 0.50 -13.51 5.86
CA SER A 187 0.71 -12.34 6.71
C SER A 187 0.01 -11.08 6.20
N SER A 188 -0.18 -10.91 4.89
CA SER A 188 -0.92 -9.77 4.33
C SER A 188 -2.41 -9.85 4.68
N SER A 189 -3.01 -11.04 4.61
CA SER A 189 -4.40 -11.26 5.02
C SER A 189 -4.56 -11.04 6.53
N MET A 190 -3.67 -11.63 7.34
CA MET A 190 -3.72 -11.44 8.80
C MET A 190 -3.47 -9.98 9.20
N ALA A 191 -2.52 -9.27 8.56
CA ALA A 191 -2.28 -7.86 8.82
C ALA A 191 -3.50 -6.99 8.45
N SER A 192 -4.24 -7.33 7.39
CA SER A 192 -5.48 -6.62 7.05
C SER A 192 -6.58 -6.83 8.11
N TRP A 193 -6.67 -8.04 8.67
CA TRP A 193 -7.61 -8.34 9.76
C TRP A 193 -7.19 -7.67 11.07
N ASP A 194 -5.88 -7.69 11.37
CA ASP A 194 -5.36 -7.08 12.59
C ASP A 194 -5.43 -5.55 12.58
N TRP A 195 -4.92 -4.92 11.54
CA TRP A 195 -4.72 -3.47 11.53
C TRP A 195 -5.93 -2.67 11.05
N ILE A 196 -6.84 -3.29 10.28
CA ILE A 196 -7.98 -2.59 9.67
C ILE A 196 -9.30 -3.19 10.14
N MET A 197 -9.54 -4.47 9.86
CA MET A 197 -10.83 -5.10 10.15
C MET A 197 -11.14 -5.13 11.66
N SER A 198 -10.12 -5.24 12.52
CA SER A 198 -10.30 -5.25 13.98
C SER A 198 -10.76 -3.91 14.56
N ILE A 199 -10.76 -2.83 13.79
CA ILE A 199 -11.35 -1.54 14.16
C ILE A 199 -12.86 -1.70 14.32
N ASP A 200 -13.52 -2.32 13.33
CA ASP A 200 -14.94 -2.68 13.37
C ASP A 200 -15.09 -4.08 14.00
N THR A 201 -14.89 -4.20 15.31
CA THR A 201 -14.71 -5.48 16.02
C THR A 201 -15.87 -6.45 15.90
N HIS A 202 -17.11 -5.97 15.72
CA HIS A 202 -18.30 -6.79 15.52
C HIS A 202 -18.40 -7.37 14.11
N TRP A 203 -17.79 -6.71 13.15
CA TRP A 203 -17.79 -7.10 11.76
C TRP A 203 -16.61 -8.01 11.39
N PHE A 204 -16.81 -8.90 10.42
CA PHE A 204 -15.76 -9.72 9.84
C PHE A 204 -16.08 -10.12 8.40
N SER A 205 -15.02 -10.30 7.59
CA SER A 205 -15.12 -10.80 6.22
C SER A 205 -13.85 -11.54 5.82
N THR A 206 -14.00 -12.77 5.36
CA THR A 206 -12.86 -13.56 4.84
C THR A 206 -12.31 -12.99 3.53
N LEU A 207 -13.17 -12.35 2.73
CA LEU A 207 -12.78 -11.71 1.47
C LEU A 207 -11.93 -10.45 1.69
N PHE A 208 -11.93 -9.88 2.89
CA PHE A 208 -11.28 -8.61 3.19
C PHE A 208 -9.77 -8.63 2.92
N GLY A 209 -9.08 -9.74 3.22
CA GLY A 209 -7.66 -9.89 2.89
C GLY A 209 -7.35 -9.78 1.39
N TRP A 210 -8.20 -10.36 0.54
CA TRP A 210 -8.06 -10.26 -0.92
C TRP A 210 -8.40 -8.85 -1.42
N TYR A 211 -9.38 -8.21 -0.82
CA TYR A 211 -9.72 -6.83 -1.12
C TYR A 211 -8.54 -5.88 -0.85
N ILE A 212 -7.92 -5.98 0.32
CA ILE A 212 -6.73 -5.19 0.68
C ILE A 212 -5.52 -5.52 -0.23
N PHE A 213 -5.28 -6.79 -0.52
CA PHE A 213 -4.21 -7.19 -1.46
C PHE A 213 -4.43 -6.60 -2.86
N SER A 214 -5.68 -6.57 -3.35
CA SER A 214 -6.00 -5.97 -4.65
C SER A 214 -5.77 -4.45 -4.66
N GLU A 215 -6.07 -3.76 -3.56
CA GLU A 215 -5.78 -2.34 -3.38
C GLU A 215 -4.27 -2.07 -3.42
N TRP A 216 -3.48 -2.79 -2.61
CA TRP A 216 -2.03 -2.65 -2.61
C TRP A 216 -1.42 -2.94 -3.98
N SER A 217 -1.99 -3.88 -4.73
CA SER A 217 -1.55 -4.20 -6.09
C SER A 217 -1.86 -3.06 -7.06
N ALA A 218 -3.07 -2.50 -7.01
CA ALA A 218 -3.46 -1.38 -7.87
C ALA A 218 -2.58 -0.15 -7.64
N ILE A 219 -2.40 0.28 -6.38
CA ILE A 219 -1.55 1.45 -6.04
C ILE A 219 -0.07 1.17 -6.30
N GLY A 220 0.40 -0.04 -6.08
CA GLY A 220 1.79 -0.44 -6.28
C GLY A 220 2.20 -0.45 -7.75
N PHE A 221 1.43 -1.12 -8.63
CA PHE A 221 1.67 -1.08 -10.09
C PHE A 221 1.61 0.34 -10.63
N THR A 222 0.61 1.11 -10.19
CA THR A 222 0.43 2.51 -10.58
C THR A 222 1.64 3.37 -10.19
N THR A 223 2.16 3.17 -8.98
CA THR A 223 3.34 3.90 -8.50
C THR A 223 4.60 3.49 -9.27
N ILE A 224 4.82 2.20 -9.52
CA ILE A 224 5.95 1.71 -10.34
C ILE A 224 5.88 2.33 -11.74
N LEU A 225 4.71 2.33 -12.38
CA LEU A 225 4.51 2.94 -13.70
C LEU A 225 4.87 4.42 -13.70
N LEU A 226 4.36 5.21 -12.74
CA LEU A 226 4.66 6.64 -12.65
C LEU A 226 6.16 6.93 -12.47
N PHE A 227 6.85 6.16 -11.62
CA PHE A 227 8.31 6.31 -11.46
C PHE A 227 9.07 5.94 -12.73
N CYS A 228 8.66 4.89 -13.45
CA CYS A 228 9.25 4.52 -14.73
C CYS A 228 9.08 5.62 -15.78
N LEU A 229 7.86 6.17 -15.90
CA LEU A 229 7.57 7.28 -16.83
C LEU A 229 8.33 8.55 -16.46
N PHE A 230 8.41 8.88 -15.17
CA PHE A 230 9.18 10.02 -14.68
C PHE A 230 10.66 9.89 -15.02
N LEU A 231 11.28 8.73 -14.77
CA LEU A 231 12.68 8.48 -15.05
C LEU A 231 12.96 8.47 -16.57
N LYS A 232 12.07 7.88 -17.37
CA LYS A 232 12.17 7.89 -18.84
C LYS A 232 12.13 9.32 -19.38
N LYS A 233 11.22 10.16 -18.89
CA LYS A 233 11.11 11.57 -19.29
C LYS A 233 12.36 12.40 -18.96
N GLN A 234 13.10 12.01 -17.91
CA GLN A 234 14.37 12.66 -17.55
C GLN A 234 15.60 12.09 -18.28
N GLY A 235 15.40 11.20 -19.25
CA GLY A 235 16.49 10.59 -20.04
C GLY A 235 17.19 9.41 -19.37
N TYR A 236 16.65 8.92 -18.25
CA TYR A 236 17.07 7.68 -17.61
C TYR A 236 16.24 6.50 -18.15
N LEU A 237 16.63 5.26 -17.84
CA LEU A 237 15.97 4.03 -18.30
C LEU A 237 15.83 4.00 -19.84
N GLN A 238 16.95 4.21 -20.56
CA GLN A 238 16.97 4.25 -22.03
C GLN A 238 16.49 2.93 -22.66
N ASP A 239 16.70 1.80 -21.99
CA ASP A 239 16.25 0.48 -22.42
C ASP A 239 14.73 0.23 -22.17
N LEU A 240 14.02 1.18 -21.54
CA LEU A 240 12.58 1.08 -21.29
C LEU A 240 11.80 1.35 -22.58
N ASN A 241 11.35 0.28 -23.23
CA ASN A 241 10.57 0.34 -24.47
C ASN A 241 9.07 0.53 -24.22
N ASP A 242 8.31 0.82 -25.27
CA ASP A 242 6.86 1.07 -25.18
C ASP A 242 6.06 -0.21 -24.89
N SER A 243 6.61 -1.40 -25.18
CA SER A 243 6.00 -2.69 -24.83
C SER A 243 5.96 -2.89 -23.31
N ILE A 244 7.06 -2.60 -22.60
CA ILE A 244 7.10 -2.68 -21.13
C ILE A 244 6.14 -1.67 -20.48
N ILE A 245 6.07 -0.44 -21.02
CA ILE A 245 5.11 0.57 -20.53
C ILE A 245 3.67 0.08 -20.75
N HIS A 246 3.39 -0.48 -21.91
CA HIS A 246 2.08 -1.06 -22.22
C HIS A 246 1.75 -2.23 -21.27
N ASP A 247 2.71 -3.08 -20.96
CA ASP A 247 2.53 -4.20 -20.02
C ASP A 247 2.26 -3.70 -18.59
N LEU A 248 2.99 -2.68 -18.13
CA LEU A 248 2.65 -2.01 -16.86
C LEU A 248 1.24 -1.41 -16.88
N GLY A 249 0.85 -0.76 -17.98
CA GLY A 249 -0.51 -0.24 -18.18
C GLY A 249 -1.59 -1.33 -18.14
N LYS A 250 -1.29 -2.54 -18.67
CA LYS A 250 -2.18 -3.71 -18.55
C LYS A 250 -2.33 -4.16 -17.09
N TRP A 251 -1.24 -4.20 -16.32
CA TRP A 251 -1.29 -4.57 -14.92
C TRP A 251 -2.05 -3.55 -14.06
N VAL A 252 -1.86 -2.24 -14.30
CA VAL A 252 -2.65 -1.19 -13.66
C VAL A 252 -4.15 -1.37 -13.95
N PHE A 253 -4.50 -1.59 -15.21
CA PHE A 253 -5.88 -1.86 -15.61
C PHE A 253 -6.44 -3.12 -14.94
N ALA A 254 -5.71 -4.23 -15.02
CA ALA A 254 -6.15 -5.51 -14.49
C ALA A 254 -6.40 -5.45 -12.98
N PHE A 255 -5.49 -4.86 -12.19
CA PHE A 255 -5.67 -4.77 -10.75
C PHE A 255 -6.71 -3.72 -10.32
N SER A 256 -6.96 -2.70 -11.12
CA SER A 256 -8.13 -1.82 -10.91
C SER A 256 -9.44 -2.58 -11.09
N VAL A 257 -9.53 -3.47 -12.09
CA VAL A 257 -10.70 -4.34 -12.29
C VAL A 257 -10.82 -5.37 -11.15
N VAL A 258 -9.70 -6.00 -10.74
CA VAL A 258 -9.70 -6.96 -9.63
C VAL A 258 -10.14 -6.29 -8.33
N TRP A 259 -9.64 -5.09 -8.03
CA TRP A 259 -10.06 -4.34 -6.84
C TRP A 259 -11.57 -4.04 -6.87
N THR A 260 -12.07 -3.58 -8.01
CA THR A 260 -13.51 -3.31 -8.18
C THR A 260 -14.34 -4.57 -8.00
N TYR A 261 -13.88 -5.71 -8.54
CA TYR A 261 -14.53 -6.99 -8.37
C TYR A 261 -14.58 -7.40 -6.88
N MET A 262 -13.49 -7.28 -6.15
CA MET A 262 -13.44 -7.61 -4.72
C MET A 262 -14.32 -6.68 -3.89
N TRP A 263 -14.26 -5.37 -4.16
CA TRP A 263 -15.10 -4.37 -3.51
C TRP A 263 -16.59 -4.64 -3.75
N PHE A 264 -16.96 -4.84 -5.01
CA PHE A 264 -18.37 -5.07 -5.40
C PHE A 264 -18.88 -6.42 -4.90
N SER A 265 -18.08 -7.48 -4.98
CA SER A 265 -18.48 -8.80 -4.50
C SER A 265 -18.76 -8.77 -2.99
N GLN A 266 -17.91 -8.11 -2.21
CA GLN A 266 -18.12 -7.97 -0.77
C GLN A 266 -19.38 -7.15 -0.47
N PHE A 267 -19.55 -6.01 -1.13
CA PHE A 267 -20.75 -5.19 -1.00
C PHE A 267 -22.02 -5.95 -1.38
N MET A 268 -22.03 -6.60 -2.55
CA MET A 268 -23.21 -7.32 -3.06
C MET A 268 -23.60 -8.50 -2.17
N LEU A 269 -22.63 -9.28 -1.70
CA LEU A 269 -22.90 -10.45 -0.84
C LEU A 269 -23.53 -10.02 0.48
N ILE A 270 -22.98 -8.99 1.14
CA ILE A 270 -23.49 -8.49 2.41
C ILE A 270 -24.86 -7.81 2.21
N TRP A 271 -25.02 -6.99 1.16
CA TRP A 271 -26.29 -6.36 0.82
C TRP A 271 -27.39 -7.39 0.51
N TYR A 272 -27.06 -8.44 -0.27
CA TYR A 272 -28.02 -9.48 -0.63
C TYR A 272 -28.44 -10.37 0.56
N ALA A 273 -27.47 -10.77 1.39
CA ALA A 273 -27.74 -11.58 2.59
C ALA A 273 -28.52 -10.79 3.65
N ASN A 274 -28.28 -9.47 3.74
CA ASN A 274 -28.93 -8.54 4.65
C ASN A 274 -28.96 -9.03 6.12
N ILE A 275 -27.84 -9.60 6.59
CA ILE A 275 -27.68 -10.05 7.97
C ILE A 275 -27.40 -8.79 8.82
N PRO A 276 -28.21 -8.52 9.88
CA PRO A 276 -28.10 -7.26 10.65
C PRO A 276 -26.70 -6.95 11.19
N GLU A 277 -25.97 -7.97 11.62
CA GLU A 277 -24.62 -7.84 12.20
C GLU A 277 -23.57 -7.53 11.13
N GLU A 278 -23.80 -7.97 9.87
CA GLU A 278 -22.84 -7.79 8.78
C GLU A 278 -23.04 -6.51 8.00
N VAL A 279 -24.28 -6.03 7.89
CA VAL A 279 -24.58 -4.82 7.09
C VAL A 279 -24.09 -3.53 7.74
N THR A 280 -23.84 -3.52 9.03
CA THR A 280 -23.40 -2.34 9.80
C THR A 280 -22.19 -1.65 9.15
N TYR A 281 -21.21 -2.40 8.72
CA TYR A 281 -20.00 -1.90 8.04
C TYR A 281 -20.31 -1.01 6.83
N PHE A 282 -21.26 -1.42 5.98
CA PHE A 282 -21.64 -0.64 4.81
C PHE A 282 -22.66 0.45 5.15
N MET A 283 -23.55 0.21 6.12
CA MET A 283 -24.52 1.21 6.56
C MET A 283 -23.84 2.47 7.09
N GLU A 284 -22.81 2.35 7.92
CA GLU A 284 -22.02 3.49 8.38
C GLU A 284 -21.44 4.31 7.21
N ARG A 285 -20.98 3.65 6.14
CA ARG A 285 -20.37 4.29 4.97
C ARG A 285 -21.40 4.89 4.00
N ILE A 286 -22.64 4.41 4.01
CA ILE A 286 -23.70 4.81 3.06
C ILE A 286 -24.71 5.75 3.71
N GLU A 287 -25.08 5.55 4.97
CA GLU A 287 -26.10 6.35 5.62
C GLU A 287 -25.56 7.63 6.21
N LEU A 288 -24.34 7.59 6.81
CA LEU A 288 -23.71 8.78 7.33
C LEU A 288 -23.39 9.77 6.21
N SER A 289 -23.93 10.99 6.33
CA SER A 289 -23.79 12.05 5.31
C SER A 289 -22.33 12.38 4.97
N ASN A 290 -21.44 12.24 5.95
CA ASN A 290 -20.02 12.57 5.85
C ASN A 290 -19.23 11.63 4.93
N TYR A 291 -19.64 10.35 4.87
CA TYR A 291 -18.93 9.33 4.09
C TYR A 291 -19.62 8.95 2.80
N ARG A 292 -20.96 9.12 2.70
CA ARG A 292 -21.77 8.69 1.53
C ARG A 292 -21.21 9.15 0.21
N PHE A 293 -20.90 10.43 0.10
CA PHE A 293 -20.34 10.98 -1.14
C PHE A 293 -18.98 10.37 -1.46
N LEU A 294 -18.07 10.30 -0.48
CA LEU A 294 -16.73 9.76 -0.66
C LEU A 294 -16.76 8.26 -1.01
N PHE A 295 -17.68 7.51 -0.41
CA PHE A 295 -17.85 6.08 -0.68
C PHE A 295 -18.19 5.81 -2.15
N TRP A 296 -19.23 6.45 -2.67
CA TRP A 296 -19.63 6.28 -4.07
C TRP A 296 -18.65 6.93 -5.04
N PHE A 297 -18.07 8.05 -4.67
CA PHE A 297 -17.05 8.72 -5.47
C PHE A 297 -15.78 7.87 -5.59
N SER A 298 -15.30 7.29 -4.49
CA SER A 298 -14.13 6.38 -4.50
C SER A 298 -14.39 5.16 -5.37
N ALA A 299 -15.56 4.51 -5.23
CA ALA A 299 -15.94 3.39 -6.06
C ALA A 299 -16.00 3.78 -7.55
N ALA A 300 -16.64 4.91 -7.87
CA ALA A 300 -16.76 5.38 -9.24
C ALA A 300 -15.40 5.72 -9.87
N ILE A 301 -14.54 6.46 -9.19
CA ILE A 301 -13.24 6.90 -9.72
C ILE A 301 -12.27 5.74 -9.92
N ASN A 302 -12.27 4.75 -9.02
CA ASN A 302 -11.41 3.58 -9.08
C ASN A 302 -11.89 2.52 -10.07
N PHE A 303 -13.16 2.57 -10.47
CA PHE A 303 -13.72 1.69 -11.50
C PHE A 303 -13.83 2.36 -12.87
N VAL A 304 -14.55 3.50 -12.94
CA VAL A 304 -14.92 4.13 -14.21
C VAL A 304 -13.69 4.65 -14.95
N VAL A 305 -12.78 5.31 -14.21
CA VAL A 305 -11.58 5.91 -14.84
C VAL A 305 -10.64 4.86 -15.42
N PRO A 306 -10.21 3.82 -14.69
CA PRO A 306 -9.38 2.78 -15.28
C PRO A 306 -10.08 2.07 -16.43
N THR A 307 -11.38 1.76 -16.28
CA THR A 307 -12.13 1.03 -17.29
C THR A 307 -12.27 1.82 -18.59
N ILE A 308 -12.69 3.09 -18.51
CA ILE A 308 -12.88 3.91 -19.71
C ILE A 308 -11.53 4.31 -20.32
N VAL A 309 -10.60 4.78 -19.50
CA VAL A 309 -9.34 5.35 -20.01
C VAL A 309 -8.35 4.27 -20.42
N LEU A 310 -8.21 3.19 -19.62
CA LEU A 310 -7.18 2.18 -19.85
C LEU A 310 -7.70 0.92 -20.58
N MET A 311 -8.97 0.87 -21.02
CA MET A 311 -9.46 -0.27 -21.80
C MET A 311 -8.79 -0.35 -23.17
N SER A 312 -8.61 0.78 -23.86
CA SER A 312 -8.03 0.78 -25.20
C SER A 312 -6.51 0.53 -25.18
N ARG A 313 -6.00 -0.10 -26.26
CA ARG A 313 -4.57 -0.34 -26.46
C ARG A 313 -3.80 0.97 -26.61
N ASP A 314 -4.37 1.91 -27.36
CA ASP A 314 -3.73 3.19 -27.67
C ASP A 314 -3.59 4.06 -26.43
N ALA A 315 -4.58 4.08 -25.54
CA ALA A 315 -4.49 4.79 -24.28
C ALA A 315 -3.37 4.25 -23.38
N LYS A 316 -3.18 2.92 -23.33
CA LYS A 316 -2.09 2.28 -22.56
C LYS A 316 -0.69 2.48 -23.17
N ARG A 317 -0.60 3.03 -24.37
CA ARG A 317 0.66 3.43 -25.02
C ARG A 317 0.92 4.94 -24.95
N ASN A 318 -0.11 5.73 -24.66
CA ASN A 318 0.03 7.17 -24.53
C ASN A 318 0.43 7.57 -23.12
N THR A 319 1.63 8.09 -22.96
CA THR A 319 2.23 8.48 -21.68
C THR A 319 1.35 9.47 -20.90
N ASN A 320 0.71 10.44 -21.57
CA ASN A 320 -0.11 11.45 -20.90
C ASN A 320 -1.38 10.82 -20.31
N PHE A 321 -2.07 9.96 -21.07
CA PHE A 321 -3.23 9.22 -20.56
C PHE A 321 -2.86 8.33 -19.39
N LEU A 322 -1.72 7.63 -19.46
CA LEU A 322 -1.22 6.81 -18.38
C LEU A 322 -0.93 7.62 -17.12
N ILE A 323 -0.30 8.79 -17.24
CA ILE A 323 0.00 9.66 -16.09
C ILE A 323 -1.30 10.15 -15.45
N VAL A 324 -2.24 10.67 -16.24
CA VAL A 324 -3.51 11.20 -15.71
C VAL A 324 -4.29 10.08 -15.02
N ALA A 325 -4.50 8.94 -15.68
CA ALA A 325 -5.21 7.82 -15.10
C ALA A 325 -4.53 7.32 -13.81
N SER A 326 -3.21 7.21 -13.81
CA SER A 326 -2.43 6.78 -12.64
C SER A 326 -2.59 7.72 -11.44
N VAL A 327 -2.52 9.04 -11.66
CA VAL A 327 -2.73 10.03 -10.58
C VAL A 327 -4.14 9.93 -10.03
N VAL A 328 -5.14 9.81 -10.89
CA VAL A 328 -6.55 9.70 -10.50
C VAL A 328 -6.79 8.41 -9.69
N ILE A 329 -6.21 7.27 -10.12
CA ILE A 329 -6.28 5.99 -9.39
C ILE A 329 -5.66 6.12 -7.99
N LEU A 330 -4.47 6.74 -7.88
CA LEU A 330 -3.83 6.93 -6.57
C LEU A 330 -4.66 7.81 -5.64
N ILE A 331 -5.27 8.90 -6.14
CA ILE A 331 -6.17 9.74 -5.35
C ILE A 331 -7.42 8.96 -4.93
N GLY A 332 -8.02 8.18 -5.82
CA GLY A 332 -9.18 7.35 -5.52
C GLY A 332 -8.90 6.31 -4.43
N HIS A 333 -7.76 5.64 -4.49
CA HIS A 333 -7.35 4.69 -3.46
C HIS A 333 -6.92 5.36 -2.15
N TRP A 334 -6.36 6.57 -2.18
CA TRP A 334 -6.10 7.34 -0.98
C TRP A 334 -7.41 7.70 -0.25
N ILE A 335 -8.45 8.08 -0.99
CA ILE A 335 -9.81 8.28 -0.43
C ILE A 335 -10.37 6.95 0.10
N ASN A 336 -10.16 5.84 -0.61
CA ASN A 336 -10.57 4.52 -0.14
C ASN A 336 -9.86 4.15 1.17
N SER A 337 -8.55 4.45 1.29
CA SER A 337 -7.81 4.24 2.53
C SER A 337 -8.40 5.04 3.70
N TYR A 338 -8.84 6.28 3.48
CA TYR A 338 -9.59 7.04 4.49
C TYR A 338 -10.89 6.31 4.90
N LEU A 339 -11.66 5.80 3.93
CA LEU A 339 -12.92 5.09 4.18
C LEU A 339 -12.73 3.72 4.87
N LEU A 340 -11.55 3.14 4.84
CA LEU A 340 -11.24 1.92 5.58
C LEU A 340 -11.14 2.17 7.08
N PHE A 341 -10.64 3.34 7.48
CA PHE A 341 -10.34 3.65 8.88
C PHE A 341 -11.34 4.62 9.53
N ALA A 342 -11.68 5.73 8.87
CA ALA A 342 -12.42 6.81 9.48
C ALA A 342 -13.84 6.45 9.98
N PRO A 343 -14.66 5.66 9.27
CA PRO A 343 -15.97 5.30 9.79
C PRO A 343 -15.92 4.54 11.12
N GLY A 344 -15.03 3.55 11.25
CA GLY A 344 -14.89 2.76 12.48
C GLY A 344 -14.14 3.45 13.62
N THR A 345 -13.45 4.58 13.36
CA THR A 345 -12.73 5.33 14.40
C THR A 345 -13.41 6.63 14.77
N LEU A 346 -14.01 7.35 13.82
CA LEU A 346 -14.58 8.69 14.01
C LEU A 346 -16.10 8.71 13.95
N HIS A 347 -16.73 7.60 13.52
CA HIS A 347 -18.19 7.48 13.36
C HIS A 347 -18.79 8.68 12.61
N ASP A 348 -19.78 9.36 13.17
CA ASP A 348 -20.48 10.52 12.59
C ASP A 348 -19.67 11.84 12.63
N HIS A 349 -18.57 11.87 13.38
CA HIS A 349 -17.70 13.07 13.50
C HIS A 349 -16.62 13.15 12.41
N GLY A 350 -16.42 12.07 11.63
CA GLY A 350 -15.36 12.02 10.62
C GLY A 350 -15.65 12.93 9.42
N HIS A 351 -14.64 13.68 8.99
CA HIS A 351 -14.64 14.43 7.75
C HIS A 351 -13.23 14.49 7.16
N LEU A 352 -13.14 14.29 5.85
CA LEU A 352 -11.87 14.40 5.15
C LEU A 352 -11.50 15.88 5.01
N GLY A 353 -10.47 16.31 5.72
CA GLY A 353 -10.09 17.72 5.86
C GLY A 353 -8.70 18.08 5.33
N LEU A 354 -8.35 19.36 5.49
CA LEU A 354 -7.03 19.87 5.09
C LEU A 354 -5.89 19.25 5.92
N THR A 355 -6.13 18.85 7.14
CA THR A 355 -5.17 18.17 8.02
C THR A 355 -4.80 16.80 7.48
N ASP A 356 -5.79 16.03 6.99
CA ASP A 356 -5.59 14.72 6.38
C ASP A 356 -4.75 14.83 5.10
N LEU A 357 -5.11 15.80 4.25
CA LEU A 357 -4.35 16.10 3.04
C LEU A 357 -2.92 16.55 3.37
N GLY A 358 -2.75 17.42 4.37
CA GLY A 358 -1.44 17.89 4.80
C GLY A 358 -0.55 16.78 5.32
N MET A 359 -1.07 15.87 6.15
CA MET A 359 -0.34 14.67 6.56
C MET A 359 -0.01 13.76 5.37
N GLY A 360 -0.96 13.53 4.45
CA GLY A 360 -0.74 12.76 3.23
C GLY A 360 0.38 13.33 2.37
N LEU A 361 0.43 14.66 2.21
CA LEU A 361 1.53 15.35 1.53
C LEU A 361 2.86 15.18 2.27
N GLY A 362 2.86 15.14 3.60
CA GLY A 362 4.04 14.83 4.42
C GLY A 362 4.59 13.43 4.16
N PHE A 363 3.72 12.43 4.17
CA PHE A 363 4.10 11.06 3.81
C PHE A 363 4.60 10.96 2.37
N LEU A 364 3.94 11.63 1.41
CA LEU A 364 4.39 11.72 0.02
C LEU A 364 5.78 12.33 -0.09
N GLY A 365 6.04 13.42 0.63
CA GLY A 365 7.35 14.07 0.68
C GLY A 365 8.43 13.15 1.23
N LEU A 366 8.15 12.44 2.34
CA LEU A 366 9.06 11.48 2.94
C LEU A 366 9.30 10.28 2.01
N PHE A 367 8.25 9.78 1.37
CA PHE A 367 8.33 8.72 0.38
C PHE A 367 9.23 9.12 -0.80
N PHE A 368 9.02 10.28 -1.39
CA PHE A 368 9.87 10.80 -2.46
C PHE A 368 11.32 10.97 -2.01
N TYR A 369 11.55 11.54 -0.83
CA TYR A 369 12.89 11.73 -0.30
C TYR A 369 13.63 10.40 -0.19
N VAL A 370 13.02 9.38 0.40
CA VAL A 370 13.63 8.06 0.61
C VAL A 370 13.87 7.34 -0.71
N VAL A 371 12.85 7.30 -1.59
CA VAL A 371 12.92 6.58 -2.87
C VAL A 371 13.93 7.23 -3.81
N PHE A 372 13.88 8.55 -4.00
CA PHE A 372 14.85 9.24 -4.85
C PHE A 372 16.28 9.11 -4.32
N ARG A 373 16.48 9.23 -3.01
CA ARG A 373 17.79 8.98 -2.40
C ARG A 373 18.26 7.53 -2.63
N SER A 374 17.36 6.57 -2.63
CA SER A 374 17.68 5.18 -2.95
C SER A 374 18.15 5.01 -4.40
N LEU A 375 17.48 5.68 -5.36
CA LEU A 375 17.83 5.66 -6.79
C LEU A 375 19.19 6.30 -7.08
N THR A 376 19.68 7.24 -6.25
CA THR A 376 21.01 7.85 -6.45
C THR A 376 22.16 6.95 -6.04
N LYS A 377 21.91 5.96 -5.18
CA LYS A 377 22.97 5.14 -4.58
C LYS A 377 23.49 4.05 -5.52
N ARG A 378 22.74 3.71 -6.59
CA ARG A 378 23.04 2.58 -7.44
C ARG A 378 22.70 2.88 -8.91
N PRO A 379 23.34 2.21 -9.87
CA PRO A 379 22.97 2.31 -11.28
C PRO A 379 21.52 1.88 -11.49
N LEU A 380 20.78 2.58 -12.35
CA LEU A 380 19.39 2.24 -12.70
C LEU A 380 19.30 1.04 -13.64
N SER A 381 20.30 0.81 -14.47
CA SER A 381 20.40 -0.38 -15.31
C SER A 381 21.01 -1.54 -14.52
N VAL A 382 20.37 -2.69 -14.57
CA VAL A 382 20.92 -3.97 -14.11
C VAL A 382 22.00 -4.40 -15.09
N LYS A 383 23.12 -4.96 -14.62
CA LYS A 383 24.23 -5.34 -15.49
C LYS A 383 24.23 -6.83 -15.82
N HIS A 384 24.14 -7.67 -14.83
CA HIS A 384 24.28 -9.11 -14.96
C HIS A 384 22.99 -9.79 -14.49
N HIS A 385 22.02 -9.91 -15.41
CA HIS A 385 20.75 -10.58 -15.12
C HIS A 385 20.42 -11.54 -16.27
N PRO A 386 20.00 -12.80 -15.98
CA PRO A 386 19.78 -13.80 -17.02
C PRO A 386 18.82 -13.36 -18.13
N PHE A 387 17.79 -12.57 -17.77
CA PHE A 387 16.74 -12.12 -18.68
C PHE A 387 16.91 -10.66 -19.16
N LEU A 388 18.09 -10.07 -19.03
CA LEU A 388 18.27 -8.66 -19.40
C LEU A 388 18.06 -8.43 -20.91
N ASP A 389 18.61 -9.30 -21.74
CA ASP A 389 18.49 -9.19 -23.19
C ASP A 389 17.06 -9.43 -23.68
N GLU A 390 16.35 -10.38 -23.06
CA GLU A 390 14.92 -10.61 -23.32
C GLU A 390 14.11 -9.36 -23.00
N SER A 391 14.34 -8.73 -21.84
CA SER A 391 13.63 -7.51 -21.43
C SER A 391 13.87 -6.34 -22.39
N LYS A 392 15.11 -6.18 -22.90
CA LYS A 392 15.45 -5.09 -23.83
C LYS A 392 14.78 -5.26 -25.20
N HIS A 393 14.65 -6.48 -25.66
CA HIS A 393 14.12 -6.80 -26.99
C HIS A 393 12.63 -7.24 -26.93
N LEU A 394 11.93 -6.97 -25.83
CA LEU A 394 10.51 -7.30 -25.71
C LEU A 394 9.69 -6.49 -26.72
N HIS A 395 8.95 -7.21 -27.57
CA HIS A 395 8.00 -6.66 -28.54
C HIS A 395 6.63 -7.32 -28.33
N THR A 396 5.61 -6.52 -27.94
CA THR A 396 4.21 -6.98 -27.71
C THR A 396 3.23 -6.10 -28.49
#